data_317230c2b37fa06cb67b8cbb09bb0983
#
_entry.id   317230c2b37fa06cb67b8cbb09bb0983
#
_cell.length_a   1.000
_cell.length_b   1.000
_cell.length_c   1.000
_cell.angle_alpha   90.00
_cell.angle_beta   90.00
_cell.angle_gamma   90.00
#
_symmetry.space_group_name_H-M   'P 1'
#
loop_
_entity.id
_entity.type
_entity.pdbx_description
1 polymer ?
#
loop_
_entity_poly.entity_id
_entity_poly.type
_entity_poly.pdbx_seq_one_letter_code
_entity_poly.pdbx_strand_id
1 'polypeptide(L)'
;MGKIIALANQKGGVGKTTTAINLAASLAAFEKRVLVIDADPQANASSGLGIDIREIKSSIYECLINKSVAEESITPTCVKGLDIIPSHIDLVGAEIEMLDLPNREKIMREALVPIKDRYDYILIDCSPSLGLITVNSLTAADSVIIPVQCEYFALEGISKLLNTIKIIKSNLNPALDIEGFLLTMFNSRLRLSNQVYNEVKKHFRELVFNTVIQRNIRLGEAPSMGIPALMYDAESTGAKNYLSLAEEILNRNN
;
A
#
# COMPACT_ATOMS: atom_id res chain seq x y z
N MET A 1 13.91 -10.92 8.53
CA MET A 1 13.91 -10.33 7.18
C MET A 1 12.60 -9.61 6.98
N GLY A 2 12.61 -8.30 6.71
CA GLY A 2 11.40 -7.49 6.58
C GLY A 2 10.52 -7.97 5.44
N LYS A 3 9.20 -7.99 5.63
CA LYS A 3 8.23 -8.37 4.61
C LYS A 3 7.78 -7.14 3.82
N ILE A 4 7.90 -7.18 2.49
CA ILE A 4 7.46 -6.11 1.59
C ILE A 4 6.08 -6.46 1.04
N ILE A 5 5.09 -5.61 1.28
CA ILE A 5 3.71 -5.78 0.83
C ILE A 5 3.30 -4.60 -0.04
N ALA A 6 2.95 -4.85 -1.30
CA ALA A 6 2.38 -3.82 -2.17
C ALA A 6 0.86 -3.71 -1.97
N LEU A 7 0.33 -2.49 -1.98
CA LEU A 7 -1.12 -2.23 -2.01
C LEU A 7 -1.49 -1.79 -3.43
N ALA A 8 -2.11 -2.66 -4.20
CA ALA A 8 -2.35 -2.42 -5.62
C ALA A 8 -3.81 -2.68 -6.03
N ASN A 9 -4.35 -1.78 -6.83
CA ASN A 9 -5.59 -1.94 -7.58
C ASN A 9 -5.64 -0.87 -8.68
N GLN A 10 -6.08 -1.23 -9.89
CA GLN A 10 -6.24 -0.29 -11.02
C GLN A 10 -7.33 0.76 -10.78
N LYS A 11 -8.35 0.40 -9.99
CA LYS A 11 -9.43 1.35 -9.69
C LYS A 11 -8.95 2.40 -8.69
N GLY A 12 -9.10 3.67 -9.02
CA GLY A 12 -8.91 4.78 -8.09
C GLY A 12 -9.97 4.77 -6.98
N GLY A 13 -9.64 5.32 -5.81
CA GLY A 13 -10.61 5.49 -4.71
C GLY A 13 -11.03 4.22 -3.98
N VAL A 14 -10.36 3.08 -4.17
CA VAL A 14 -10.68 1.82 -3.47
C VAL A 14 -10.08 1.73 -2.06
N GLY A 15 -9.35 2.74 -1.61
CA GLY A 15 -8.76 2.80 -0.27
C GLY A 15 -7.34 2.24 -0.18
N LYS A 16 -6.53 2.23 -1.26
CA LYS A 16 -5.10 1.84 -1.22
C LYS A 16 -4.33 2.68 -0.21
N THR A 17 -4.26 3.98 -0.43
CA THR A 17 -3.57 4.94 0.43
C THR A 17 -4.10 4.92 1.86
N THR A 18 -5.43 4.90 2.03
CA THR A 18 -6.05 4.79 3.35
C THR A 18 -5.60 3.51 4.07
N THR A 19 -5.47 2.41 3.33
CA THR A 19 -4.98 1.13 3.88
C THR A 19 -3.49 1.20 4.19
N ALA A 20 -2.66 1.78 3.31
CA ALA A 20 -1.22 1.94 3.55
C ALA A 20 -0.97 2.69 4.87
N ILE A 21 -1.58 3.86 5.04
CA ILE A 21 -1.42 4.71 6.23
C ILE A 21 -1.89 3.98 7.49
N ASN A 22 -3.13 3.48 7.48
CA ASN A 22 -3.76 2.99 8.71
C ASN A 22 -3.30 1.58 9.09
N LEU A 23 -2.98 0.73 8.12
CA LEU A 23 -2.35 -0.57 8.39
C LEU A 23 -0.93 -0.38 8.95
N ALA A 24 -0.13 0.54 8.36
CA ALA A 24 1.20 0.85 8.85
C ALA A 24 1.18 1.34 10.30
N ALA A 25 0.29 2.29 10.62
CA ALA A 25 0.12 2.79 11.98
C ALA A 25 -0.36 1.70 12.95
N SER A 26 -1.24 0.80 12.50
CA SER A 26 -1.73 -0.32 13.31
C SER A 26 -0.64 -1.37 13.56
N LEU A 27 0.19 -1.70 12.56
CA LEU A 27 1.36 -2.57 12.76
C LEU A 27 2.38 -1.94 13.72
N ALA A 28 2.62 -0.62 13.62
CA ALA A 28 3.48 0.11 14.55
C ALA A 28 2.93 0.10 15.99
N ALA A 29 1.61 0.14 16.18
CA ALA A 29 0.96 -0.02 17.49
C ALA A 29 1.18 -1.44 18.08
N PHE A 30 1.39 -2.45 17.23
CA PHE A 30 1.87 -3.80 17.63
C PHE A 30 3.39 -3.90 17.72
N GLU A 31 4.08 -2.77 17.95
CA GLU A 31 5.53 -2.68 18.15
C GLU A 31 6.37 -3.18 16.97
N LYS A 32 5.81 -3.19 15.74
CA LYS A 32 6.57 -3.48 14.53
C LYS A 32 7.23 -2.21 14.01
N ARG A 33 8.45 -2.35 13.45
CA ARG A 33 9.11 -1.30 12.70
C ARG A 33 8.56 -1.32 11.28
N VAL A 34 7.93 -0.23 10.86
CA VAL A 34 7.22 -0.16 9.59
C VAL A 34 7.76 0.98 8.73
N LEU A 35 7.94 0.71 7.44
CA LEU A 35 8.22 1.72 6.42
C LEU A 35 7.05 1.77 5.44
N VAL A 36 6.54 2.95 5.16
CA VAL A 36 5.65 3.19 4.02
C VAL A 36 6.49 3.73 2.86
N ILE A 37 6.24 3.25 1.66
CA ILE A 37 6.76 3.84 0.42
C ILE A 37 5.57 4.39 -0.34
N ASP A 38 5.54 5.70 -0.52
CA ASP A 38 4.51 6.36 -1.32
C ASP A 38 4.95 6.32 -2.79
N ALA A 39 4.35 5.44 -3.58
CA ALA A 39 4.65 5.25 -5.00
C ALA A 39 3.54 5.85 -5.91
N ASP A 40 2.80 6.84 -5.41
CA ASP A 40 1.82 7.61 -6.17
C ASP A 40 2.32 9.06 -6.33
N PRO A 41 2.43 9.60 -7.55
CA PRO A 41 2.81 11.00 -7.79
C PRO A 41 1.93 12.03 -7.08
N GLN A 42 0.72 11.64 -6.68
CA GLN A 42 -0.18 12.51 -5.91
C GLN A 42 0.27 12.71 -4.46
N ALA A 43 1.23 11.94 -3.96
CA ALA A 43 1.81 12.02 -2.61
C ALA A 43 0.76 12.03 -1.48
N ASN A 44 -0.33 11.26 -1.66
CA ASN A 44 -1.43 11.23 -0.70
C ASN A 44 -1.05 10.49 0.59
N ALA A 45 -0.20 9.45 0.52
CA ALA A 45 0.28 8.77 1.72
C ALA A 45 1.25 9.67 2.49
N SER A 46 2.10 10.41 1.81
CA SER A 46 3.02 11.39 2.37
C SER A 46 2.26 12.47 3.13
N SER A 47 1.32 13.14 2.48
CA SER A 47 0.49 14.18 3.10
C SER A 47 -0.35 13.64 4.25
N GLY A 48 -0.92 12.45 4.10
CA GLY A 48 -1.76 11.80 5.11
C GLY A 48 -0.99 11.32 6.35
N LEU A 49 0.34 11.26 6.28
CA LEU A 49 1.25 11.02 7.41
C LEU A 49 1.95 12.30 7.89
N GLY A 50 1.49 13.48 7.44
CA GLY A 50 1.94 14.77 7.91
C GLY A 50 3.27 15.25 7.32
N ILE A 51 3.72 14.67 6.21
CA ILE A 51 4.95 15.12 5.54
C ILE A 51 4.64 16.33 4.65
N ASP A 52 5.33 17.43 4.88
CA ASP A 52 5.31 18.57 3.95
C ASP A 52 6.19 18.26 2.74
N ILE A 53 5.56 17.91 1.63
CA ILE A 53 6.26 17.54 0.39
C ILE A 53 7.14 18.67 -0.20
N ARG A 54 6.96 19.92 0.25
CA ARG A 54 7.78 21.07 -0.19
C ARG A 54 9.11 21.15 0.55
N GLU A 55 9.23 20.48 1.70
CA GLU A 55 10.42 20.51 2.57
C GLU A 55 11.26 19.23 2.46
N ILE A 56 10.81 18.21 1.73
CA ILE A 56 11.58 16.98 1.56
C ILE A 56 12.83 17.22 0.71
N LYS A 57 13.92 16.57 1.10
CA LYS A 57 15.19 16.63 0.35
C LYS A 57 15.31 15.57 -0.73
N SER A 58 14.67 14.44 -0.52
CA SER A 58 14.68 13.28 -1.40
C SER A 58 13.39 12.49 -1.23
N SER A 59 12.95 11.85 -2.29
CA SER A 59 11.72 11.07 -2.38
C SER A 59 11.98 9.73 -3.07
N ILE A 60 10.95 8.93 -3.27
CA ILE A 60 11.04 7.71 -4.07
C ILE A 60 11.45 8.02 -5.53
N TYR A 61 11.16 9.22 -6.04
CA TYR A 61 11.58 9.63 -7.38
C TYR A 61 13.10 9.57 -7.52
N GLU A 62 13.86 10.23 -6.63
CA GLU A 62 15.32 10.24 -6.68
C GLU A 62 15.91 8.82 -6.52
N CYS A 63 15.28 7.97 -5.72
CA CYS A 63 15.69 6.57 -5.60
C CYS A 63 15.52 5.80 -6.91
N LEU A 64 14.42 6.02 -7.64
CA LEU A 64 14.12 5.31 -8.89
C LEU A 64 14.96 5.76 -10.07
N ILE A 65 15.44 7.01 -10.08
CA ILE A 65 16.34 7.53 -11.13
C ILE A 65 17.82 7.49 -10.72
N ASN A 66 18.16 6.78 -9.63
CA ASN A 66 19.52 6.60 -9.10
C ASN A 66 20.23 7.91 -8.71
N LYS A 67 19.50 8.94 -8.29
CA LYS A 67 20.05 10.20 -7.76
C LYS A 67 20.23 10.22 -6.26
N SER A 68 19.59 9.29 -5.53
CA SER A 68 19.72 9.14 -4.08
C SER A 68 19.61 7.67 -3.69
N VAL A 69 20.13 7.31 -2.53
CA VAL A 69 19.93 6.00 -1.92
C VAL A 69 18.69 6.01 -1.01
N ALA A 70 18.03 4.88 -0.87
CA ALA A 70 16.78 4.80 -0.14
C ALA A 70 16.90 5.27 1.33
N GLU A 71 18.05 5.04 1.97
CA GLU A 71 18.33 5.50 3.34
C GLU A 71 18.19 7.01 3.51
N GLU A 72 18.63 7.79 2.53
CA GLU A 72 18.60 9.25 2.57
C GLU A 72 17.20 9.83 2.36
N SER A 73 16.30 9.03 1.79
CA SER A 73 14.91 9.42 1.53
C SER A 73 13.95 9.04 2.67
N ILE A 74 14.43 8.27 3.68
CA ILE A 74 13.60 7.90 4.83
C ILE A 74 13.33 9.12 5.69
N THR A 75 12.05 9.39 5.91
CA THR A 75 11.55 10.48 6.75
C THR A 75 10.75 9.91 7.92
N PRO A 76 11.04 10.27 9.17
CA PRO A 76 10.26 9.84 10.32
C PRO A 76 8.87 10.48 10.29
N THR A 77 7.85 9.74 10.75
CA THR A 77 6.49 10.26 10.92
C THR A 77 6.22 10.61 12.40
N CYS A 78 5.04 11.17 12.65
CA CYS A 78 4.57 11.41 14.03
C CYS A 78 4.22 10.11 14.78
N VAL A 79 4.14 8.96 14.09
CA VAL A 79 3.84 7.65 14.68
C VAL A 79 5.14 6.96 15.05
N LYS A 80 5.32 6.64 16.33
CA LYS A 80 6.50 5.90 16.80
C LYS A 80 6.61 4.54 16.09
N GLY A 81 7.76 4.27 15.50
CA GLY A 81 8.02 3.00 14.79
C GLY A 81 7.53 2.97 13.34
N LEU A 82 7.04 4.10 12.82
CA LEU A 82 6.60 4.27 11.44
C LEU A 82 7.40 5.37 10.74
N ASP A 83 8.11 4.99 9.70
CA ASP A 83 8.81 5.88 8.77
C ASP A 83 8.15 5.86 7.39
N ILE A 84 8.50 6.84 6.55
CA ILE A 84 8.05 6.91 5.16
C ILE A 84 9.19 7.28 4.21
N ILE A 85 9.22 6.70 3.02
CA ILE A 85 9.86 7.29 1.85
C ILE A 85 8.75 8.04 1.10
N PRO A 86 8.78 9.39 1.09
CA PRO A 86 7.71 10.19 0.53
C PRO A 86 7.72 10.17 -0.99
N SER A 87 6.61 10.61 -1.59
CA SER A 87 6.48 10.88 -3.01
C SER A 87 6.54 12.37 -3.33
N HIS A 88 6.76 12.66 -4.61
CA HIS A 88 6.68 14.00 -5.18
C HIS A 88 6.06 13.93 -6.57
N ILE A 89 5.53 15.07 -7.08
CA ILE A 89 4.91 15.14 -8.40
C ILE A 89 5.91 14.77 -9.52
N ASP A 90 7.20 14.99 -9.33
CA ASP A 90 8.26 14.64 -10.27
C ASP A 90 8.33 13.12 -10.55
N LEU A 91 7.73 12.30 -9.69
CA LEU A 91 7.59 10.86 -9.91
C LEU A 91 6.88 10.52 -11.24
N VAL A 92 6.06 11.44 -11.78
CA VAL A 92 5.50 11.31 -13.14
C VAL A 92 6.61 11.21 -14.18
N GLY A 93 7.71 11.95 -14.00
CA GLY A 93 8.87 11.92 -14.90
C GLY A 93 9.67 10.63 -14.82
N ALA A 94 9.67 9.96 -13.68
CA ALA A 94 10.45 8.73 -13.45
C ALA A 94 10.12 7.64 -14.47
N GLU A 95 8.86 7.47 -14.87
CA GLU A 95 8.48 6.46 -15.87
C GLU A 95 9.17 6.67 -17.22
N ILE A 96 9.43 7.93 -17.58
CA ILE A 96 10.13 8.29 -18.82
C ILE A 96 11.64 8.12 -18.63
N GLU A 97 12.19 8.66 -17.53
CA GLU A 97 13.62 8.63 -17.25
C GLU A 97 14.17 7.21 -17.05
N MET A 98 13.36 6.31 -16.48
CA MET A 98 13.73 4.91 -16.32
C MET A 98 13.73 4.11 -17.63
N LEU A 99 13.14 4.59 -18.73
CA LEU A 99 13.02 3.81 -19.97
C LEU A 99 14.36 3.36 -20.52
N ASP A 100 15.40 4.18 -20.37
CA ASP A 100 16.74 3.92 -20.87
C ASP A 100 17.65 3.23 -19.83
N LEU A 101 17.15 3.00 -18.61
CA LEU A 101 17.93 2.35 -17.57
C LEU A 101 17.93 0.82 -17.73
N PRO A 102 19.08 0.16 -17.50
CA PRO A 102 19.14 -1.29 -17.47
C PRO A 102 18.33 -1.84 -16.29
N ASN A 103 17.65 -2.98 -16.49
CA ASN A 103 16.83 -3.63 -15.46
C ASN A 103 15.77 -2.72 -14.83
N ARG A 104 15.25 -1.77 -15.60
CA ARG A 104 14.31 -0.73 -15.15
C ARG A 104 13.10 -1.25 -14.33
N GLU A 105 12.73 -2.51 -14.51
CA GLU A 105 11.63 -3.14 -13.77
C GLU A 105 12.03 -3.59 -12.35
N LYS A 106 13.33 -3.53 -11.99
CA LYS A 106 13.89 -4.03 -10.73
C LYS A 106 14.52 -2.94 -9.86
N ILE A 107 14.51 -1.69 -10.31
CA ILE A 107 15.21 -0.59 -9.65
C ILE A 107 14.72 -0.41 -8.21
N MET A 108 13.40 -0.41 -7.98
CA MET A 108 12.85 -0.30 -6.62
C MET A 108 13.28 -1.47 -5.75
N ARG A 109 13.30 -2.68 -6.28
CA ARG A 109 13.79 -3.86 -5.53
C ARG A 109 15.25 -3.68 -5.11
N GLU A 110 16.10 -3.22 -6.01
CA GLU A 110 17.53 -2.99 -5.73
C GLU A 110 17.71 -1.85 -4.72
N ALA A 111 16.95 -0.77 -4.81
CA ALA A 111 16.96 0.33 -3.87
C ALA A 111 16.53 -0.08 -2.45
N LEU A 112 15.64 -1.06 -2.30
CA LEU A 112 15.14 -1.50 -1.00
C LEU A 112 16.00 -2.56 -0.31
N VAL A 113 16.88 -3.27 -1.03
CA VAL A 113 17.74 -4.30 -0.45
C VAL A 113 18.53 -3.80 0.78
N PRO A 114 19.19 -2.63 0.76
CA PRO A 114 20.01 -2.18 1.90
C PRO A 114 19.19 -1.87 3.17
N ILE A 115 17.90 -1.54 3.02
CA ILE A 115 17.06 -1.10 4.14
C ILE A 115 16.06 -2.15 4.60
N LYS A 116 15.85 -3.23 3.83
CA LYS A 116 14.82 -4.24 4.09
C LYS A 116 14.89 -4.82 5.50
N ASP A 117 16.07 -5.10 6.01
CA ASP A 117 16.27 -5.75 7.33
C ASP A 117 16.13 -4.77 8.52
N ARG A 118 16.00 -3.47 8.25
CA ARG A 118 15.75 -2.46 9.29
C ARG A 118 14.30 -2.44 9.75
N TYR A 119 13.40 -2.96 8.93
CA TYR A 119 11.96 -2.96 9.14
C TYR A 119 11.40 -4.37 9.24
N ASP A 120 10.33 -4.53 10.00
CA ASP A 120 9.58 -5.78 10.06
C ASP A 120 8.58 -5.85 8.89
N TYR A 121 8.02 -4.71 8.49
CA TYR A 121 7.14 -4.55 7.33
C TYR A 121 7.51 -3.32 6.51
N ILE A 122 7.45 -3.46 5.18
CA ILE A 122 7.53 -2.35 4.22
C ILE A 122 6.24 -2.39 3.40
N LEU A 123 5.44 -1.31 3.45
CA LEU A 123 4.18 -1.19 2.70
C LEU A 123 4.38 -0.23 1.54
N ILE A 124 4.11 -0.67 0.31
CA ILE A 124 4.20 0.17 -0.89
C ILE A 124 2.79 0.61 -1.31
N ASP A 125 2.48 1.90 -1.20
CA ASP A 125 1.22 2.48 -1.71
C ASP A 125 1.34 2.73 -3.21
N CYS A 126 0.74 1.86 -4.02
CA CYS A 126 0.82 1.95 -5.47
C CYS A 126 -0.20 2.93 -6.05
N SER A 127 0.19 3.68 -7.09
CA SER A 127 -0.75 4.45 -7.89
C SER A 127 -1.82 3.55 -8.57
N PRO A 128 -2.95 4.10 -9.03
CA PRO A 128 -3.95 3.31 -9.74
C PRO A 128 -3.52 2.91 -11.17
N SER A 129 -2.41 3.44 -11.68
CA SER A 129 -1.87 3.05 -12.99
C SER A 129 -1.20 1.67 -12.90
N LEU A 130 -1.13 0.94 -14.02
CA LEU A 130 -0.27 -0.25 -14.17
C LEU A 130 0.99 0.10 -14.98
N GLY A 131 1.55 1.29 -14.75
CA GLY A 131 2.79 1.76 -15.36
C GLY A 131 4.04 1.12 -14.76
N LEU A 132 5.20 1.62 -15.17
CA LEU A 132 6.51 1.09 -14.79
C LEU A 132 6.76 1.17 -13.27
N ILE A 133 6.23 2.20 -12.59
CA ILE A 133 6.34 2.34 -11.13
C ILE A 133 5.59 1.21 -10.42
N THR A 134 4.36 0.87 -10.86
CA THR A 134 3.61 -0.25 -10.29
C THR A 134 4.27 -1.60 -10.59
N VAL A 135 4.86 -1.77 -11.78
CA VAL A 135 5.67 -2.96 -12.10
C VAL A 135 6.85 -3.07 -11.15
N ASN A 136 7.57 -1.97 -10.89
CA ASN A 136 8.67 -1.93 -9.91
C ASN A 136 8.19 -2.29 -8.49
N SER A 137 7.06 -1.73 -8.06
CA SER A 137 6.48 -2.01 -6.74
C SER A 137 6.16 -3.50 -6.57
N LEU A 138 5.51 -4.10 -7.55
CA LEU A 138 5.17 -5.54 -7.52
C LEU A 138 6.42 -6.43 -7.70
N THR A 139 7.43 -5.96 -8.42
CA THR A 139 8.70 -6.69 -8.57
C THR A 139 9.51 -6.69 -7.27
N ALA A 140 9.41 -5.62 -6.48
CA ALA A 140 10.06 -5.49 -5.18
C ALA A 140 9.32 -6.22 -4.05
N ALA A 141 8.00 -6.40 -4.17
CA ALA A 141 7.15 -6.94 -3.12
C ALA A 141 7.31 -8.46 -2.94
N ASP A 142 7.17 -8.92 -1.70
CA ASP A 142 7.02 -10.34 -1.37
C ASP A 142 5.55 -10.78 -1.60
N SER A 143 4.59 -9.87 -1.33
CA SER A 143 3.17 -10.13 -1.54
C SER A 143 2.38 -8.86 -1.85
N VAL A 144 1.11 -9.02 -2.26
CA VAL A 144 0.22 -7.91 -2.59
C VAL A 144 -1.11 -8.01 -1.86
N ILE A 145 -1.50 -6.92 -1.17
CA ILE A 145 -2.87 -6.71 -0.69
C ILE A 145 -3.65 -6.00 -1.80
N ILE A 146 -4.83 -6.52 -2.10
CA ILE A 146 -5.73 -5.99 -3.13
C ILE A 146 -6.97 -5.39 -2.44
N PRO A 147 -7.01 -4.07 -2.17
CA PRO A 147 -8.20 -3.42 -1.65
C PRO A 147 -9.32 -3.45 -2.69
N VAL A 148 -10.51 -3.89 -2.29
CA VAL A 148 -11.69 -4.06 -3.14
C VAL A 148 -12.86 -3.29 -2.53
N GLN A 149 -13.24 -2.20 -3.18
CA GLN A 149 -14.41 -1.44 -2.77
C GLN A 149 -15.69 -2.25 -3.04
N CYS A 150 -16.60 -2.31 -2.05
CA CYS A 150 -17.86 -3.06 -2.14
C CYS A 150 -18.90 -2.37 -3.02
N GLU A 151 -18.60 -2.22 -4.33
CA GLU A 151 -19.44 -1.61 -5.36
C GLU A 151 -19.55 -2.48 -6.62
N TYR A 152 -20.50 -2.17 -7.52
CA TYR A 152 -20.88 -3.01 -8.66
C TYR A 152 -19.71 -3.44 -9.58
N PHE A 153 -18.76 -2.54 -9.87
CA PHE A 153 -17.62 -2.85 -10.75
C PHE A 153 -16.39 -3.42 -10.01
N ALA A 154 -16.58 -3.93 -8.79
CA ALA A 154 -15.46 -4.41 -7.98
C ALA A 154 -14.63 -5.52 -8.65
N LEU A 155 -15.28 -6.48 -9.30
CA LEU A 155 -14.62 -7.65 -9.87
C LEU A 155 -13.93 -7.39 -11.22
N GLU A 156 -14.37 -6.39 -11.97
CA GLU A 156 -13.79 -6.08 -13.29
C GLU A 156 -12.34 -5.60 -13.19
N GLY A 157 -12.05 -4.72 -12.22
CA GLY A 157 -10.70 -4.22 -11.97
C GLY A 157 -9.73 -5.29 -11.45
N ILE A 158 -10.24 -6.28 -10.73
CA ILE A 158 -9.44 -7.37 -10.16
C ILE A 158 -8.84 -8.25 -11.26
N SER A 159 -9.60 -8.61 -12.29
CA SER A 159 -9.14 -9.51 -13.35
C SER A 159 -7.91 -8.97 -14.09
N LYS A 160 -7.89 -7.67 -14.38
CA LYS A 160 -6.75 -7.03 -15.06
C LYS A 160 -5.50 -7.03 -14.15
N LEU A 161 -5.67 -6.68 -12.87
CA LEU A 161 -4.57 -6.71 -11.91
C LEU A 161 -4.01 -8.13 -11.72
N LEU A 162 -4.87 -9.15 -11.60
CA LEU A 162 -4.44 -10.55 -11.49
C LEU A 162 -3.63 -10.99 -12.70
N ASN A 163 -4.01 -10.58 -13.92
CA ASN A 163 -3.23 -10.85 -15.11
C ASN A 163 -1.84 -10.17 -15.05
N THR A 164 -1.77 -8.93 -14.61
CA THR A 164 -0.49 -8.23 -14.40
C THR A 164 0.38 -8.94 -13.35
N ILE A 165 -0.18 -9.33 -12.21
CA ILE A 165 0.52 -10.11 -11.17
C ILE A 165 1.07 -11.42 -11.77
N LYS A 166 0.27 -12.13 -12.58
CA LYS A 166 0.71 -13.37 -13.25
C LYS A 166 1.89 -13.12 -14.18
N ILE A 167 1.88 -12.04 -14.97
CA ILE A 167 2.98 -11.67 -15.87
C ILE A 167 4.25 -11.36 -15.05
N ILE A 168 4.13 -10.58 -13.99
CA ILE A 168 5.26 -10.23 -13.11
C ILE A 168 5.81 -11.48 -12.43
N LYS A 169 4.94 -12.34 -11.89
CA LYS A 169 5.35 -13.61 -11.27
C LYS A 169 6.10 -14.51 -12.23
N SER A 170 5.71 -14.54 -13.50
CA SER A 170 6.35 -15.39 -14.51
C SER A 170 7.69 -14.86 -14.99
N ASN A 171 7.91 -13.54 -15.04
CA ASN A 171 9.05 -12.95 -15.74
C ASN A 171 10.02 -12.18 -14.83
N LEU A 172 9.55 -11.60 -13.72
CA LEU A 172 10.32 -10.64 -12.91
C LEU A 172 10.47 -11.07 -11.46
N ASN A 173 9.39 -11.57 -10.83
CA ASN A 173 9.37 -11.92 -9.41
C ASN A 173 8.58 -13.21 -9.16
N PRO A 174 9.20 -14.39 -9.32
CA PRO A 174 8.53 -15.68 -9.10
C PRO A 174 8.00 -15.89 -7.67
N ALA A 175 8.57 -15.18 -6.70
CA ALA A 175 8.19 -15.27 -5.28
C ALA A 175 6.96 -14.41 -4.94
N LEU A 176 6.54 -13.49 -5.81
CA LEU A 176 5.38 -12.63 -5.55
C LEU A 176 4.13 -13.46 -5.28
N ASP A 177 3.45 -13.21 -4.17
CA ASP A 177 2.21 -13.89 -3.83
C ASP A 177 1.07 -12.90 -3.53
N ILE A 178 -0.15 -13.39 -3.40
CA ILE A 178 -1.31 -12.58 -2.99
C ILE A 178 -1.45 -12.70 -1.47
N GLU A 179 -1.20 -11.61 -0.74
CA GLU A 179 -1.42 -11.53 0.70
C GLU A 179 -2.90 -11.67 1.04
N GLY A 180 -3.74 -11.00 0.26
CA GLY A 180 -5.18 -11.13 0.38
C GLY A 180 -5.98 -10.02 -0.30
N PHE A 181 -7.28 -10.29 -0.44
CA PHE A 181 -8.29 -9.32 -0.88
C PHE A 181 -8.92 -8.66 0.33
N LEU A 182 -8.77 -7.34 0.42
CA LEU A 182 -9.33 -6.54 1.51
C LEU A 182 -10.59 -5.81 1.05
N LEU A 183 -11.74 -6.20 1.60
CA LEU A 183 -12.99 -5.50 1.32
C LEU A 183 -13.05 -4.17 2.06
N THR A 184 -13.21 -3.09 1.30
CA THR A 184 -13.21 -1.70 1.81
C THR A 184 -14.55 -1.03 1.61
N MET A 185 -14.79 0.03 2.38
CA MET A 185 -16.04 0.81 2.37
C MET A 185 -17.29 -0.08 2.51
N PHE A 186 -17.14 -1.18 3.22
CA PHE A 186 -18.22 -2.14 3.45
C PHE A 186 -19.35 -1.50 4.28
N ASN A 187 -20.58 -1.78 3.88
CA ASN A 187 -21.77 -1.39 4.63
C ASN A 187 -22.74 -2.59 4.68
N SER A 188 -22.84 -3.21 5.85
CA SER A 188 -23.67 -4.40 6.07
C SER A 188 -25.17 -4.18 5.81
N ARG A 189 -25.64 -2.93 5.86
CA ARG A 189 -27.04 -2.58 5.59
C ARG A 189 -27.37 -2.54 4.08
N LEU A 190 -26.35 -2.46 3.22
CA LEU A 190 -26.55 -2.39 1.77
C LEU A 190 -26.49 -3.80 1.15
N ARG A 191 -27.58 -4.15 0.44
CA ARG A 191 -27.67 -5.44 -0.29
C ARG A 191 -26.50 -5.62 -1.26
N LEU A 192 -26.12 -4.56 -1.98
CA LEU A 192 -25.01 -4.58 -2.92
C LEU A 192 -23.67 -4.90 -2.24
N SER A 193 -23.35 -4.29 -1.09
CA SER A 193 -22.14 -4.58 -0.33
C SER A 193 -22.05 -6.06 0.05
N ASN A 194 -23.16 -6.63 0.53
CA ASN A 194 -23.22 -8.05 0.88
C ASN A 194 -23.10 -8.96 -0.33
N GLN A 195 -23.67 -8.59 -1.48
CA GLN A 195 -23.51 -9.34 -2.74
C GLN A 195 -22.04 -9.35 -3.18
N VAL A 196 -21.37 -8.18 -3.21
CA VAL A 196 -19.95 -8.09 -3.58
C VAL A 196 -19.08 -8.90 -2.62
N TYR A 197 -19.32 -8.79 -1.30
CA TYR A 197 -18.62 -9.59 -0.29
C TYR A 197 -18.72 -11.09 -0.60
N ASN A 198 -19.94 -11.58 -0.84
CA ASN A 198 -20.18 -13.00 -1.09
C ASN A 198 -19.52 -13.47 -2.41
N GLU A 199 -19.59 -12.66 -3.47
CA GLU A 199 -18.96 -12.99 -4.75
C GLU A 199 -17.42 -13.02 -4.64
N VAL A 200 -16.80 -12.04 -3.96
CA VAL A 200 -15.35 -12.04 -3.74
C VAL A 200 -14.94 -13.26 -2.89
N LYS A 201 -15.68 -13.55 -1.80
CA LYS A 201 -15.43 -14.76 -0.98
C LYS A 201 -15.60 -16.06 -1.77
N LYS A 202 -16.61 -16.15 -2.63
CA LYS A 202 -16.84 -17.32 -3.47
C LYS A 202 -15.69 -17.58 -4.44
N HIS A 203 -15.14 -16.52 -5.05
CA HIS A 203 -14.08 -16.65 -6.05
C HIS A 203 -12.69 -16.83 -5.44
N PHE A 204 -12.38 -16.14 -4.34
CA PHE A 204 -11.03 -16.07 -3.77
C PHE A 204 -10.86 -16.77 -2.41
N ARG A 205 -11.96 -17.25 -1.82
CA ARG A 205 -11.98 -18.12 -0.62
C ARG A 205 -11.05 -17.62 0.50
N GLU A 206 -10.03 -18.41 0.83
CA GLU A 206 -9.07 -18.17 1.93
C GLU A 206 -8.18 -16.94 1.69
N LEU A 207 -8.07 -16.48 0.44
CA LEU A 207 -7.34 -15.25 0.12
C LEU A 207 -8.10 -13.99 0.52
N VAL A 208 -9.38 -14.07 0.90
CA VAL A 208 -10.13 -12.91 1.39
C VAL A 208 -9.89 -12.74 2.88
N PHE A 209 -9.45 -11.55 3.29
CA PHE A 209 -9.34 -11.24 4.71
C PHE A 209 -10.69 -11.42 5.42
N ASN A 210 -10.66 -11.92 6.65
CA ASN A 210 -11.86 -11.97 7.49
C ASN A 210 -12.27 -10.57 7.94
N THR A 211 -11.27 -9.72 8.16
CA THR A 211 -11.46 -8.30 8.47
C THR A 211 -11.96 -7.54 7.25
N VAL A 212 -13.00 -6.72 7.43
CA VAL A 212 -13.49 -5.78 6.42
C VAL A 212 -13.34 -4.36 6.93
N ILE A 213 -13.00 -3.43 6.05
CA ILE A 213 -12.94 -2.01 6.39
C ILE A 213 -14.30 -1.38 6.10
N GLN A 214 -15.01 -1.02 7.16
CA GLN A 214 -16.31 -0.37 7.05
C GLN A 214 -16.18 1.08 6.57
N ARG A 215 -17.19 1.57 5.86
CA ARG A 215 -17.26 3.00 5.52
C ARG A 215 -17.29 3.81 6.81
N ASN A 216 -16.29 4.68 7.01
CA ASN A 216 -16.12 5.47 8.23
C ASN A 216 -15.59 6.86 7.89
N ILE A 217 -16.22 7.89 8.44
CA ILE A 217 -15.89 9.30 8.17
C ILE A 217 -14.49 9.64 8.69
N ARG A 218 -14.08 9.09 9.83
CA ARG A 218 -12.78 9.36 10.46
C ARG A 218 -11.60 8.98 9.57
N LEU A 219 -11.77 7.93 8.74
CA LEU A 219 -10.74 7.55 7.74
C LEU A 219 -10.56 8.61 6.64
N GLY A 220 -11.57 9.43 6.37
CA GLY A 220 -11.48 10.54 5.43
C GLY A 220 -11.01 11.85 6.08
N GLU A 221 -11.32 12.07 7.36
CA GLU A 221 -10.95 13.27 8.09
C GLU A 221 -9.49 13.26 8.56
N ALA A 222 -9.01 12.13 9.08
CA ALA A 222 -7.68 11.99 9.68
C ALA A 222 -6.53 12.46 8.74
N PRO A 223 -6.51 12.16 7.42
CA PRO A 223 -5.47 12.63 6.52
C PRO A 223 -5.40 14.16 6.39
N SER A 224 -6.50 14.89 6.59
CA SER A 224 -6.50 16.36 6.57
C SER A 224 -5.72 16.97 7.75
N MET A 225 -5.52 16.18 8.80
CA MET A 225 -4.72 16.53 9.97
C MET A 225 -3.29 15.95 9.89
N GLY A 226 -2.95 15.23 8.82
CA GLY A 226 -1.65 14.60 8.64
C GLY A 226 -1.38 13.44 9.61
N ILE A 227 -2.41 12.77 10.13
CA ILE A 227 -2.28 11.68 11.11
C ILE A 227 -3.16 10.48 10.72
N PRO A 228 -2.77 9.24 11.10
CA PRO A 228 -3.61 8.06 10.92
C PRO A 228 -4.88 8.11 11.78
N ALA A 229 -5.93 7.39 11.35
CA ALA A 229 -7.19 7.34 12.08
C ALA A 229 -7.05 6.83 13.53
N LEU A 230 -6.08 5.95 13.79
CA LEU A 230 -5.78 5.47 15.15
C LEU A 230 -5.36 6.60 16.10
N MET A 231 -4.63 7.60 15.59
CA MET A 231 -4.25 8.79 16.38
C MET A 231 -5.35 9.85 16.40
N TYR A 232 -6.16 9.93 15.33
CA TYR A 232 -7.24 10.89 15.21
C TYR A 232 -8.44 10.53 16.11
N ASP A 233 -8.89 9.26 16.04
CA ASP A 233 -10.01 8.72 16.83
C ASP A 233 -9.84 7.18 16.95
N ALA A 234 -9.13 6.75 17.99
CA ALA A 234 -8.84 5.34 18.25
C ALA A 234 -10.11 4.49 18.47
N GLU A 235 -11.19 5.10 18.96
CA GLU A 235 -12.45 4.42 19.21
C GLU A 235 -13.31 4.27 17.94
N SER A 236 -12.95 4.93 16.86
CA SER A 236 -13.69 4.83 15.60
C SER A 236 -13.68 3.41 15.04
N THR A 237 -14.76 3.05 14.37
CA THR A 237 -14.85 1.75 13.69
C THR A 237 -13.73 1.58 12.66
N GLY A 238 -13.34 2.66 11.98
CA GLY A 238 -12.25 2.63 11.00
C GLY A 238 -10.91 2.26 11.63
N ALA A 239 -10.54 2.89 12.75
CA ALA A 239 -9.31 2.58 13.48
C ALA A 239 -9.30 1.13 13.99
N LYS A 240 -10.40 0.67 14.60
CA LYS A 240 -10.56 -0.70 15.08
C LYS A 240 -10.47 -1.74 13.97
N ASN A 241 -11.04 -1.46 12.79
CA ASN A 241 -10.94 -2.37 11.65
C ASN A 241 -9.47 -2.52 11.18
N TYR A 242 -8.67 -1.45 11.15
CA TYR A 242 -7.26 -1.56 10.78
C TYR A 242 -6.41 -2.23 11.85
N LEU A 243 -6.71 -2.07 13.13
CA LEU A 243 -6.08 -2.87 14.20
C LEU A 243 -6.37 -4.36 14.02
N SER A 244 -7.63 -4.72 13.75
CA SER A 244 -8.00 -6.12 13.49
C SER A 244 -7.33 -6.68 12.23
N LEU A 245 -7.17 -5.86 11.17
CA LEU A 245 -6.45 -6.26 9.96
C LEU A 245 -4.96 -6.50 10.26
N ALA A 246 -4.33 -5.63 11.04
CA ALA A 246 -2.94 -5.79 11.43
C ALA A 246 -2.75 -7.09 12.23
N GLU A 247 -3.61 -7.37 13.20
CA GLU A 247 -3.60 -8.62 13.96
C GLU A 247 -3.79 -9.85 13.05
N GLU A 248 -4.72 -9.79 12.09
CA GLU A 248 -4.94 -10.87 11.12
C GLU A 248 -3.70 -11.13 10.26
N ILE A 249 -3.03 -10.05 9.79
CA ILE A 249 -1.78 -10.16 9.00
C ILE A 249 -0.64 -10.74 9.86
N LEU A 250 -0.49 -10.31 11.10
CA LEU A 250 0.52 -10.84 12.01
C LEU A 250 0.32 -12.34 12.25
N ASN A 251 -0.93 -12.78 12.44
CA ASN A 251 -1.26 -14.19 12.66
C ASN A 251 -1.06 -15.06 11.41
N ARG A 252 -1.26 -14.51 10.19
CA ARG A 252 -1.01 -15.24 8.93
C ARG A 252 0.49 -15.39 8.63
N ASN A 253 1.32 -14.51 9.18
CA ASN A 253 2.75 -14.43 8.87
C ASN A 253 3.66 -15.01 9.99
N ASN A 254 3.07 -15.49 11.09
CA ASN A 254 3.73 -16.27 12.11
C ASN A 254 3.65 -17.75 11.76
#